data_98e617639932e40e52231c3090bce3fe
#
_entry.id   98e617639932e40e52231c3090bce3fe
#
_cell.length_a   1.000
_cell.length_b   1.000
_cell.length_c   1.000
_cell.angle_alpha   90.00
_cell.angle_beta   90.00
_cell.angle_gamma   90.00
#
_symmetry.space_group_name_H-M   'P 1'
#
loop_
_entity.id
_entity.type
_entity.pdbx_description
1 polymer ?
#
loop_
_entity_poly.entity_id
_entity_poly.type
_entity_poly.pdbx_seq_one_letter_code
_entity_poly.pdbx_strand_id
1 'polypeptide(L)'
;LLNALTHSDVLEEDMLFATLDPTTRSYELENGQKILFTDTVGFINKLPHHLIQAFRSTLEEARYADMILHVVDCSDEHYETHMNVVYETLKNLDVQDKPVLTVFNKIDRLQAEGKSVDPLLFKDARSKDVQLLSAKRQQGFDELLQKIEKILNEDFVRIEKIFSYQEAGKIQIIREYGRLDTEEYR
;
A
#
# COMPACT_ATOMS: atom_id res chain seq x y z
N LEU A 1 3.75 3.80 -10.31
CA LEU A 1 3.77 2.61 -9.47
C LEU A 1 2.55 1.73 -9.75
N LEU A 2 1.32 2.27 -9.64
CA LEU A 2 0.09 1.53 -9.87
C LEU A 2 0.07 0.81 -11.23
N ASN A 3 0.41 1.50 -12.32
CA ASN A 3 0.49 0.91 -13.66
C ASN A 3 1.48 -0.26 -13.74
N ALA A 4 2.65 -0.10 -13.11
CA ALA A 4 3.67 -1.14 -13.10
C ALA A 4 3.25 -2.36 -12.26
N LEU A 5 2.45 -2.18 -11.20
CA LEU A 5 1.91 -3.27 -10.39
C LEU A 5 0.75 -4.00 -11.10
N THR A 6 -0.16 -3.25 -11.72
CA THR A 6 -1.44 -3.81 -12.20
C THR A 6 -1.49 -3.99 -13.73
N HIS A 7 -0.37 -3.75 -14.43
CA HIS A 7 -0.27 -3.78 -15.89
C HIS A 7 -1.38 -2.95 -16.57
N SER A 8 -1.75 -1.82 -15.97
CA SER A 8 -2.79 -0.91 -16.47
C SER A 8 -2.18 0.33 -17.11
N ASP A 9 -2.88 0.90 -18.09
CA ASP A 9 -2.51 2.15 -18.77
C ASP A 9 -3.26 3.33 -18.15
N VAL A 10 -3.03 3.62 -16.86
CA VAL A 10 -3.52 4.86 -16.23
C VAL A 10 -2.61 6.00 -16.67
N LEU A 11 -3.20 7.17 -16.93
CA LEU A 11 -2.46 8.36 -17.35
C LEU A 11 -1.34 8.67 -16.34
N GLU A 12 -0.10 8.62 -16.82
CA GLU A 12 1.09 9.02 -16.06
C GLU A 12 1.51 10.42 -16.53
N GLU A 13 1.38 11.41 -15.67
CA GLU A 13 1.86 12.75 -15.95
C GLU A 13 2.85 13.18 -14.87
N ASP A 14 3.93 13.84 -15.31
CA ASP A 14 4.90 14.47 -14.40
C ASP A 14 4.40 15.87 -14.02
N MET A 15 3.15 15.93 -13.57
CA MET A 15 2.46 17.15 -13.16
C MET A 15 1.92 17.03 -11.75
N LEU A 16 1.90 18.15 -11.05
CA LEU A 16 1.19 18.28 -9.79
C LEU A 16 -0.31 18.04 -10.04
N PHE A 17 -0.95 17.18 -9.23
CA PHE A 17 -2.38 16.82 -9.35
C PHE A 17 -2.73 16.02 -10.63
N ALA A 18 -1.81 15.17 -11.11
CA ALA A 18 -2.10 14.28 -12.23
C ALA A 18 -3.30 13.35 -11.96
N THR A 19 -3.53 13.00 -10.69
CA THR A 19 -4.68 12.21 -10.24
C THR A 19 -5.64 13.13 -9.47
N LEU A 20 -6.79 13.48 -10.05
CA LEU A 20 -7.85 14.25 -9.40
C LEU A 20 -8.88 13.33 -8.73
N ASP A 21 -9.20 12.21 -9.38
CA ASP A 21 -10.13 11.20 -8.88
C ASP A 21 -9.38 9.93 -8.48
N PRO A 22 -9.73 9.29 -7.35
CA PRO A 22 -9.11 8.04 -6.93
C PRO A 22 -9.25 6.97 -8.01
N THR A 23 -8.16 6.32 -8.35
CA THR A 23 -8.17 5.21 -9.31
C THR A 23 -7.91 3.91 -8.59
N THR A 24 -8.91 3.03 -8.56
CA THR A 24 -8.80 1.71 -7.93
C THR A 24 -8.55 0.64 -8.96
N ARG A 25 -7.60 -0.27 -8.67
CA ARG A 25 -7.26 -1.44 -9.47
C ARG A 25 -7.14 -2.67 -8.60
N SER A 26 -7.63 -3.79 -9.11
CA SER A 26 -7.47 -5.08 -8.43
C SER A 26 -6.17 -5.73 -8.84
N TYR A 27 -5.56 -6.43 -7.89
CA TYR A 27 -4.40 -7.28 -8.07
C TYR A 27 -4.62 -8.60 -7.33
N GLU A 28 -4.20 -9.71 -7.92
CA GLU A 28 -4.27 -11.03 -7.30
C GLU A 28 -2.86 -11.44 -6.87
N LEU A 29 -2.67 -11.60 -5.55
CA LEU A 29 -1.42 -12.09 -4.97
C LEU A 29 -1.18 -13.56 -5.34
N GLU A 30 0.05 -14.02 -5.21
CA GLU A 30 0.42 -15.42 -5.52
C GLU A 30 -0.39 -16.45 -4.71
N ASN A 31 -0.82 -16.09 -3.52
CA ASN A 31 -1.66 -16.91 -2.66
C ASN A 31 -3.15 -16.93 -3.09
N GLY A 32 -3.53 -16.26 -4.19
CA GLY A 32 -4.90 -16.13 -4.69
C GLY A 32 -5.75 -15.06 -3.99
N GLN A 33 -5.19 -14.32 -3.03
CA GLN A 33 -5.88 -13.21 -2.36
C GLN A 33 -6.00 -12.03 -3.32
N LYS A 34 -7.21 -11.51 -3.49
CA LYS A 34 -7.46 -10.28 -4.27
C LYS A 34 -7.34 -9.07 -3.38
N ILE A 35 -6.51 -8.14 -3.77
CA ILE A 35 -6.33 -6.84 -3.12
C ILE A 35 -6.70 -5.71 -4.07
N LEU A 36 -7.10 -4.58 -3.50
CA LEU A 36 -7.41 -3.38 -4.25
C LEU A 36 -6.36 -2.31 -3.95
N PHE A 37 -5.71 -1.80 -4.98
CA PHE A 37 -4.87 -0.63 -4.89
C PHE A 37 -5.66 0.60 -5.31
N THR A 38 -5.77 1.58 -4.43
CA THR A 38 -6.38 2.87 -4.74
C THR A 38 -5.29 3.92 -4.78
N ASP A 39 -5.04 4.47 -5.98
CA ASP A 39 -4.14 5.61 -6.16
C ASP A 39 -4.86 6.88 -5.75
N THR A 40 -4.17 7.71 -4.97
CA THR A 40 -4.69 8.97 -4.45
C THR A 40 -3.87 10.14 -4.98
N VAL A 41 -4.33 11.34 -4.71
CA VAL A 41 -3.61 12.56 -5.09
C VAL A 41 -2.27 12.65 -4.36
N GLY A 42 -1.20 13.00 -5.10
CA GLY A 42 0.12 13.21 -4.51
C GLY A 42 0.13 14.35 -3.50
N PHE A 43 0.76 14.12 -2.35
CA PHE A 43 0.94 15.16 -1.34
C PHE A 43 1.93 16.22 -1.82
N ILE A 44 1.55 17.48 -1.68
CA ILE A 44 2.39 18.63 -2.03
C ILE A 44 2.79 19.37 -0.76
N ASN A 45 4.04 19.81 -0.74
CA ASN A 45 4.52 20.72 0.28
C ASN A 45 3.74 22.05 0.17
N LYS A 46 3.00 22.44 1.24
CA LYS A 46 2.10 23.59 1.32
C LYS A 46 0.83 23.47 0.47
N LEU A 47 0.00 22.45 0.75
CA LEU A 47 -1.38 22.41 0.22
C LEU A 47 -2.11 23.70 0.60
N PRO A 48 -2.59 24.49 -0.38
CA PRO A 48 -3.42 25.65 -0.09
C PRO A 48 -4.67 25.23 0.69
N HIS A 49 -5.05 25.99 1.72
CA HIS A 49 -6.17 25.65 2.61
C HIS A 49 -7.50 25.37 1.89
N HIS A 50 -7.75 26.01 0.75
CA HIS A 50 -8.95 25.78 -0.06
C HIS A 50 -8.94 24.43 -0.79
N LEU A 51 -7.77 23.84 -1.05
CA LEU A 51 -7.63 22.52 -1.66
C LEU A 51 -7.70 21.39 -0.64
N ILE A 52 -7.46 21.65 0.65
CA ILE A 52 -7.56 20.63 1.71
C ILE A 52 -8.97 20.03 1.73
N GLN A 53 -10.03 20.83 1.53
CA GLN A 53 -11.40 20.31 1.46
C GLN A 53 -11.68 19.45 0.24
N ALA A 54 -11.13 19.84 -0.94
CA ALA A 54 -11.27 19.04 -2.16
C ALA A 54 -10.52 17.71 -2.07
N PHE A 55 -9.34 17.71 -1.41
CA PHE A 55 -8.56 16.50 -1.19
C PHE A 55 -9.10 15.62 -0.06
N ARG A 56 -9.90 16.18 0.84
CA ARG A 56 -10.45 15.43 1.97
C ARG A 56 -11.28 14.24 1.50
N SER A 57 -12.11 14.41 0.46
CA SER A 57 -12.90 13.32 -0.11
C SER A 57 -12.05 12.21 -0.71
N THR A 58 -10.96 12.57 -1.40
CA THR A 58 -10.03 11.62 -2.02
C THR A 58 -9.18 10.88 -0.97
N LEU A 59 -8.82 11.59 0.10
CA LEU A 59 -8.08 11.01 1.23
C LEU A 59 -8.97 10.24 2.22
N GLU A 60 -10.29 10.43 2.16
CA GLU A 60 -11.25 9.62 2.92
C GLU A 60 -11.19 8.13 2.54
N GLU A 61 -10.77 7.80 1.31
CA GLU A 61 -10.47 6.42 0.89
C GLU A 61 -9.45 5.74 1.81
N ALA A 62 -8.47 6.50 2.34
CA ALA A 62 -7.50 5.97 3.28
C ALA A 62 -8.14 5.45 4.60
N ARG A 63 -9.32 5.97 4.97
CA ARG A 63 -10.06 5.51 6.18
C ARG A 63 -10.63 4.12 5.99
N TYR A 64 -10.97 3.75 4.77
CA TYR A 64 -11.55 2.44 4.42
C TYR A 64 -10.49 1.41 4.04
N ALA A 65 -9.26 1.84 3.82
CA ALA A 65 -8.16 0.94 3.49
C ALA A 65 -7.75 0.07 4.69
N ASP A 66 -7.33 -1.17 4.43
CA ASP A 66 -6.79 -2.08 5.45
C ASP A 66 -5.33 -1.75 5.77
N MET A 67 -4.60 -1.14 4.83
CA MET A 67 -3.24 -0.65 5.01
C MET A 67 -2.97 0.56 4.13
N ILE A 68 -1.95 1.33 4.49
CA ILE A 68 -1.47 2.48 3.74
C ILE A 68 -0.12 2.14 3.08
N LEU A 69 -0.03 2.33 1.78
CA LEU A 69 1.22 2.26 1.04
C LEU A 69 1.77 3.69 0.87
N HIS A 70 2.74 4.05 1.70
CA HIS A 70 3.35 5.39 1.69
C HIS A 70 4.50 5.43 0.68
N VAL A 71 4.23 5.96 -0.52
CA VAL A 71 5.22 6.03 -1.61
C VAL A 71 6.03 7.32 -1.53
N VAL A 72 7.34 7.19 -1.38
CA VAL A 72 8.30 8.27 -1.17
C VAL A 72 9.25 8.34 -2.35
N ASP A 73 9.45 9.52 -2.94
CA ASP A 73 10.53 9.77 -3.89
C ASP A 73 11.86 9.93 -3.12
N CYS A 74 12.64 8.86 -3.03
CA CYS A 74 13.90 8.90 -2.29
C CYS A 74 15.02 9.66 -3.00
N SER A 75 14.82 10.11 -4.23
CA SER A 75 15.77 10.96 -4.95
C SER A 75 15.63 12.44 -4.61
N ASP A 76 14.55 12.84 -3.93
CA ASP A 76 14.35 14.20 -3.44
C ASP A 76 15.14 14.41 -2.13
N GLU A 77 15.94 15.45 -2.05
CA GLU A 77 16.75 15.77 -0.86
C GLU A 77 15.89 16.11 0.38
N HIS A 78 14.62 16.47 0.18
CA HIS A 78 13.68 16.83 1.24
C HIS A 78 12.65 15.75 1.55
N TYR A 79 12.88 14.51 1.10
CA TYR A 79 11.89 13.44 1.24
C TYR A 79 11.45 13.20 2.70
N GLU A 80 12.34 13.35 3.67
CA GLU A 80 12.01 13.20 5.11
C GLU A 80 11.01 14.27 5.57
N THR A 81 11.16 15.50 5.07
CA THR A 81 10.21 16.59 5.35
C THR A 81 8.86 16.27 4.76
N HIS A 82 8.83 15.75 3.52
CA HIS A 82 7.59 15.35 2.85
C HIS A 82 6.92 14.19 3.57
N MET A 83 7.67 13.21 4.05
CA MET A 83 7.15 12.11 4.87
C MET A 83 6.43 12.63 6.13
N ASN A 84 7.01 13.61 6.80
CA ASN A 84 6.38 14.21 7.99
C ASN A 84 5.04 14.88 7.66
N VAL A 85 4.94 15.60 6.54
CA VAL A 85 3.69 16.23 6.07
C VAL A 85 2.60 15.17 5.83
N VAL A 86 2.96 14.03 5.22
CA VAL A 86 2.03 12.92 4.99
C VAL A 86 1.49 12.37 6.31
N TYR A 87 2.36 12.09 7.28
CA TYR A 87 1.93 11.57 8.58
C TYR A 87 1.08 12.55 9.39
N GLU A 88 1.39 13.85 9.35
CA GLU A 88 0.53 14.87 9.94
C GLU A 88 -0.86 14.90 9.27
N THR A 89 -0.90 14.70 7.96
CA THR A 89 -2.17 14.63 7.23
C THR A 89 -2.97 13.39 7.59
N LEU A 90 -2.35 12.21 7.64
CA LEU A 90 -2.99 10.97 8.09
C LEU A 90 -3.55 11.09 9.51
N LYS A 91 -2.81 11.75 10.40
CA LYS A 91 -3.27 12.07 11.74
C LYS A 91 -4.51 12.97 11.75
N ASN A 92 -4.53 14.01 10.93
CA ASN A 92 -5.68 14.91 10.81
C ASN A 92 -6.93 14.25 10.19
N LEU A 93 -6.74 13.12 9.53
CA LEU A 93 -7.81 12.30 8.94
C LEU A 93 -8.27 11.15 9.85
N ASP A 94 -7.69 11.02 11.05
CA ASP A 94 -7.94 9.90 11.98
C ASP A 94 -7.63 8.51 11.36
N VAL A 95 -6.52 8.42 10.60
CA VAL A 95 -6.07 7.19 9.89
C VAL A 95 -4.76 6.65 10.45
N GLN A 96 -4.36 7.09 11.63
CA GLN A 96 -3.06 6.76 12.24
C GLN A 96 -2.98 5.34 12.81
N ASP A 97 -4.10 4.63 12.95
CA ASP A 97 -4.21 3.25 13.43
C ASP A 97 -3.96 2.21 12.33
N LYS A 98 -3.93 2.63 11.07
CA LYS A 98 -3.71 1.72 9.95
C LYS A 98 -2.24 1.34 9.83
N PRO A 99 -1.92 0.06 9.50
CA PRO A 99 -0.57 -0.33 9.19
C PRO A 99 -0.05 0.42 7.97
N VAL A 100 1.17 0.94 8.07
CA VAL A 100 1.84 1.65 6.97
C VAL A 100 3.01 0.83 6.47
N LEU A 101 3.14 0.66 5.17
CA LEU A 101 4.34 0.18 4.49
C LEU A 101 4.95 1.33 3.70
N THR A 102 6.17 1.73 4.05
CA THR A 102 6.85 2.83 3.34
C THR A 102 7.66 2.30 2.17
N VAL A 103 7.39 2.85 1.00
CA VAL A 103 8.02 2.47 -0.27
C VAL A 103 8.91 3.60 -0.74
N PHE A 104 10.22 3.45 -0.61
CA PHE A 104 11.19 4.37 -1.16
C PHE A 104 11.39 4.07 -2.65
N ASN A 105 10.73 4.85 -3.49
CA ASN A 105 10.73 4.71 -4.94
C ASN A 105 11.81 5.59 -5.59
N LYS A 106 12.11 5.30 -6.86
CA LYS A 106 13.08 5.98 -7.72
C LYS A 106 14.54 5.75 -7.31
N ILE A 107 14.85 4.58 -6.73
CA ILE A 107 16.25 4.20 -6.42
C ILE A 107 17.16 4.22 -7.66
N ASP A 108 16.60 4.05 -8.86
CA ASP A 108 17.32 4.16 -10.13
C ASP A 108 17.98 5.54 -10.33
N ARG A 109 17.37 6.62 -9.80
CA ARG A 109 17.97 7.96 -9.84
C ARG A 109 19.18 8.07 -8.92
N LEU A 110 19.08 7.55 -7.70
CA LEU A 110 20.22 7.51 -6.75
C LEU A 110 21.37 6.70 -7.32
N GLN A 111 21.08 5.53 -7.92
CA GLN A 111 22.08 4.69 -8.56
C GLN A 111 22.77 5.39 -9.74
N ALA A 112 22.01 6.15 -10.55
CA ALA A 112 22.56 6.93 -11.65
C ALA A 112 23.49 8.06 -11.18
N GLU A 113 23.26 8.62 -10.00
CA GLU A 113 24.10 9.62 -9.34
C GLU A 113 25.28 9.00 -8.57
N GLY A 114 25.44 7.67 -8.58
CA GLY A 114 26.48 6.98 -7.82
C GLY A 114 26.27 7.00 -6.29
N LYS A 115 25.07 7.34 -5.84
CA LYS A 115 24.72 7.32 -4.40
C LYS A 115 24.45 5.89 -3.93
N SER A 116 24.76 5.63 -2.66
CA SER A 116 24.46 4.33 -2.04
C SER A 116 22.97 4.10 -1.90
N VAL A 117 22.52 2.89 -2.22
CA VAL A 117 21.15 2.39 -2.03
C VAL A 117 21.17 1.27 -0.98
N ASP A 118 21.86 1.52 0.14
CA ASP A 118 21.87 0.60 1.27
C ASP A 118 20.51 0.66 2.00
N PRO A 119 19.77 -0.47 2.12
CA PRO A 119 18.50 -0.51 2.85
C PRO A 119 18.57 0.01 4.28
N LEU A 120 19.74 -0.07 4.93
CA LEU A 120 19.94 0.42 6.29
C LEU A 120 19.86 1.95 6.42
N LEU A 121 20.00 2.67 5.32
CA LEU A 121 19.91 4.14 5.28
C LEU A 121 18.46 4.64 5.18
N PHE A 122 17.55 3.79 4.69
CA PHE A 122 16.14 4.14 4.47
C PHE A 122 15.29 3.56 5.58
N LYS A 123 14.86 4.42 6.51
CA LYS A 123 14.11 4.02 7.70
C LYS A 123 12.85 4.87 7.85
N ASP A 124 11.81 4.24 8.32
CA ASP A 124 10.61 4.92 8.79
C ASP A 124 10.13 4.24 10.08
N ALA A 125 10.34 4.90 11.22
CA ALA A 125 9.96 4.37 12.52
C ALA A 125 8.44 4.30 12.74
N ARG A 126 7.66 4.92 11.86
CA ARG A 126 6.18 4.94 11.92
C ARG A 126 5.56 3.88 11.03
N SER A 127 6.32 3.25 10.16
CA SER A 127 5.86 2.16 9.30
C SER A 127 6.11 0.78 9.93
N LYS A 128 5.31 -0.20 9.52
CA LYS A 128 5.52 -1.62 9.86
C LYS A 128 6.78 -2.19 9.21
N ASP A 129 7.04 -1.78 7.97
CA ASP A 129 8.22 -2.20 7.20
C ASP A 129 8.52 -1.14 6.14
N VAL A 130 9.69 -1.27 5.50
CA VAL A 130 10.12 -0.41 4.40
C VAL A 130 10.52 -1.24 3.20
N GLN A 131 10.29 -0.72 1.98
CA GLN A 131 10.69 -1.35 0.73
C GLN A 131 11.35 -0.33 -0.19
N LEU A 132 12.50 -0.71 -0.74
CA LEU A 132 13.19 0.06 -1.78
C LEU A 132 12.79 -0.48 -3.15
N LEU A 133 12.42 0.41 -4.06
CA LEU A 133 12.09 -0.01 -5.42
C LEU A 133 12.38 1.06 -6.48
N SER A 134 12.40 0.61 -7.74
CA SER A 134 12.28 1.47 -8.90
C SER A 134 11.07 1.05 -9.73
N ALA A 135 10.02 1.84 -9.70
CA ALA A 135 8.84 1.60 -10.55
C ALA A 135 9.21 1.64 -12.04
N LYS A 136 10.14 2.53 -12.43
CA LYS A 136 10.63 2.66 -13.80
C LYS A 136 11.36 1.42 -14.31
N ARG A 137 12.15 0.76 -13.46
CA ARG A 137 12.93 -0.43 -13.80
C ARG A 137 12.26 -1.73 -13.41
N GLN A 138 11.06 -1.67 -12.82
CA GLN A 138 10.34 -2.81 -12.27
C GLN A 138 11.19 -3.63 -11.29
N GLN A 139 11.95 -2.95 -10.44
CA GLN A 139 12.85 -3.57 -9.47
C GLN A 139 12.24 -3.47 -8.06
N GLY A 140 12.25 -4.56 -7.29
CA GLY A 140 11.80 -4.61 -5.89
C GLY A 140 10.30 -4.84 -5.73
N PHE A 141 9.59 -5.29 -6.78
CA PHE A 141 8.15 -5.51 -6.74
C PHE A 141 7.77 -6.81 -6.04
N ASP A 142 8.52 -7.89 -6.25
CA ASP A 142 8.24 -9.18 -5.63
C ASP A 142 8.33 -9.06 -4.09
N GLU A 143 9.39 -8.39 -3.61
CA GLU A 143 9.57 -8.12 -2.18
C GLU A 143 8.47 -7.19 -1.63
N LEU A 144 8.03 -6.20 -2.42
CA LEU A 144 6.92 -5.33 -2.06
C LEU A 144 5.64 -6.14 -1.85
N LEU A 145 5.29 -7.01 -2.80
CA LEU A 145 4.09 -7.83 -2.75
C LEU A 145 4.11 -8.82 -1.58
N GLN A 146 5.27 -9.44 -1.30
CA GLN A 146 5.46 -10.32 -0.14
C GLN A 146 5.26 -9.56 1.19
N LYS A 147 5.76 -8.32 1.29
CA LYS A 147 5.56 -7.49 2.49
C LYS A 147 4.11 -7.05 2.65
N ILE A 148 3.43 -6.70 1.55
CA ILE A 148 2.00 -6.40 1.57
C ILE A 148 1.21 -7.61 2.06
N GLU A 149 1.45 -8.79 1.49
CA GLU A 149 0.81 -10.03 1.91
C GLU A 149 1.03 -10.32 3.38
N LYS A 150 2.28 -10.19 3.85
CA LYS A 150 2.64 -10.40 5.25
C LYS A 150 1.87 -9.46 6.18
N ILE A 151 1.84 -8.16 5.88
CA ILE A 151 1.18 -7.16 6.72
C ILE A 151 -0.34 -7.38 6.75
N LEU A 152 -0.97 -7.63 5.60
CA LEU A 152 -2.41 -7.88 5.51
C LEU A 152 -2.84 -9.17 6.23
N ASN A 153 -1.93 -10.14 6.36
CA ASN A 153 -2.20 -11.43 7.00
C ASN A 153 -1.67 -11.52 8.45
N GLU A 154 -1.09 -10.45 9.01
CA GLU A 154 -0.56 -10.47 10.40
C GLU A 154 -1.62 -10.85 11.44
N ASP A 155 -2.86 -10.45 11.25
CA ASP A 155 -3.96 -10.69 12.18
C ASP A 155 -4.74 -11.99 11.89
N PHE A 156 -4.38 -12.73 10.82
CA PHE A 156 -5.03 -14.00 10.53
C PHE A 156 -4.50 -15.12 11.40
N VAL A 157 -5.42 -15.82 12.06
CA VAL A 157 -5.11 -17.00 12.85
C VAL A 157 -5.47 -18.25 12.04
N ARG A 158 -4.48 -19.14 11.82
CA ARG A 158 -4.74 -20.43 11.20
C ARG A 158 -5.44 -21.35 12.20
N ILE A 159 -6.61 -21.84 11.82
CA ILE A 159 -7.38 -22.80 12.60
C ILE A 159 -7.57 -24.08 11.79
N GLU A 160 -7.46 -25.24 12.48
CA GLU A 160 -7.87 -26.53 11.95
C GLU A 160 -9.03 -27.03 12.82
N LYS A 161 -10.17 -27.29 12.19
CA LYS A 161 -11.37 -27.68 12.91
C LYS A 161 -12.21 -28.67 12.11
N ILE A 162 -12.70 -29.69 12.80
CA ILE A 162 -13.68 -30.64 12.26
C ILE A 162 -15.08 -30.10 12.57
N PHE A 163 -15.89 -29.99 11.52
CA PHE A 163 -17.30 -29.64 11.63
C PHE A 163 -18.17 -30.85 11.41
N SER A 164 -19.18 -31.02 12.23
CA SER A 164 -20.21 -32.02 11.98
C SER A 164 -21.04 -31.64 10.75
N TYR A 165 -21.72 -32.62 10.12
CA TYR A 165 -22.57 -32.37 8.96
C TYR A 165 -23.66 -31.29 9.25
N GLN A 166 -24.16 -31.24 10.49
CA GLN A 166 -25.14 -30.24 10.91
C GLN A 166 -24.55 -28.82 10.99
N GLU A 167 -23.25 -28.69 11.08
CA GLU A 167 -22.52 -27.41 11.16
C GLU A 167 -21.93 -26.96 9.82
N ALA A 168 -22.22 -27.66 8.72
CA ALA A 168 -21.69 -27.35 7.39
C ALA A 168 -21.90 -25.88 6.97
N GLY A 169 -22.99 -25.24 7.43
CA GLY A 169 -23.23 -23.80 7.21
C GLY A 169 -22.15 -22.88 7.76
N LYS A 170 -21.38 -23.31 8.79
CA LYS A 170 -20.26 -22.53 9.34
C LYS A 170 -19.08 -22.44 8.37
N ILE A 171 -18.92 -23.42 7.48
CA ILE A 171 -17.89 -23.41 6.44
C ILE A 171 -18.13 -22.27 5.46
N GLN A 172 -19.41 -21.97 5.17
CA GLN A 172 -19.76 -20.84 4.31
C GLN A 172 -19.31 -19.50 4.91
N ILE A 173 -19.44 -19.33 6.22
CA ILE A 173 -18.96 -18.15 6.94
C ILE A 173 -17.44 -18.03 6.83
N ILE A 174 -16.71 -19.16 6.95
CA ILE A 174 -15.25 -19.17 6.80
C ILE A 174 -14.85 -18.77 5.35
N ARG A 175 -15.59 -19.21 4.34
CA ARG A 175 -15.36 -18.82 2.95
C ARG A 175 -15.63 -17.35 2.68
N GLU A 176 -16.59 -16.77 3.41
CA GLU A 176 -17.02 -15.37 3.24
C GLU A 176 -16.09 -14.38 3.97
N TYR A 177 -15.61 -14.73 5.19
CA TYR A 177 -14.84 -13.83 6.07
C TYR A 177 -13.39 -14.28 6.29
N GLY A 178 -12.98 -15.41 5.75
CA GLY A 178 -11.66 -15.99 5.93
C GLY A 178 -11.15 -16.63 4.65
N ARG A 179 -10.04 -17.34 4.79
CA ARG A 179 -9.44 -18.14 3.72
C ARG A 179 -9.54 -19.62 4.07
N LEU A 180 -10.08 -20.42 3.18
CA LEU A 180 -10.12 -21.88 3.32
C LEU A 180 -8.93 -22.49 2.58
N ASP A 181 -7.91 -22.95 3.33
CA ASP A 181 -6.71 -23.55 2.74
C ASP A 181 -6.97 -24.97 2.22
N THR A 182 -7.64 -25.79 3.02
CA THR A 182 -7.96 -27.20 2.68
C THR A 182 -9.31 -27.58 3.27
N GLU A 183 -10.04 -28.42 2.56
CA GLU A 183 -11.30 -29.02 3.01
C GLU A 183 -11.30 -30.51 2.68
N GLU A 184 -11.48 -31.35 3.69
CA GLU A 184 -11.57 -32.80 3.55
C GLU A 184 -12.92 -33.28 4.09
N TYR A 185 -13.60 -34.11 3.32
CA TYR A 185 -14.84 -34.78 3.73
C TYR A 185 -14.53 -36.19 4.17
N ARG A 186 -15.00 -36.58 5.36
CA ARG A 186 -14.85 -37.93 5.89
C ARG A 186 -16.19 -38.57 6.16
#